data_ae4c883cb6fd65bd7ce65f74fd6cbff3
#
_entry.id   ae4c883cb6fd65bd7ce65f74fd6cbff3
#
_cell.length_a   1.000
_cell.length_b   1.000
_cell.length_c   1.000
_cell.angle_alpha   90.00
_cell.angle_beta   90.00
_cell.angle_gamma   90.00
#
_symmetry.space_group_name_H-M   'P 1'
#
loop_
_entity.id
_entity.type
_entity.pdbx_description
1 polymer ?
#
loop_
_entity_poly.entity_id
_entity_poly.type
_entity_poly.pdbx_seq_one_letter_code
_entity_poly.pdbx_strand_id
1 'polypeptide(L)'
;MNRYIKNIGRLLLGLALSFTTYSCNDYLEEENYTNLTGEDFISEDNADRLVVGIYDALRPVYKGYDVAMLGTDIFTTQGNVSTDLSSLNVYFNLNSSSGSFSSEWGRNYSVISKANIVVNRFTNEISWVDSNLSVRDNGIAQAKGLRALAYFNLVQQFGGVVISLEEITEISSDYTRSTEEETYTQIITDLEEAIPDLEAYPETGRFSKRAAQHLLAKVYLTRAYTSFAGSDDFEKAAALAESAIDGYDIKSQTYAQVFDYDNQVNDEVLFAIQYGAGGDYEDRNNNKHSILMYSVDQLPGMNRQNPYGFRDGNAMPTEFFYSLFDDNDTREEATIHRTLFANVVDSVGTDIIAVGDTVAYFPKNALTADQLADKLDRYYVYQPDQYYYNDAPVDVPGVNYLYTKNQNTTNFPIFKKFDDVGFDEAEGGYRDTFVFRVAESHLIAAEAYLGAGNPAMAVNHMNIVRERATGVANHYASVTIDDILDERALELAGETNRWNDLKRTGKLEERIKLYNPHVIDHGSFDPSVHLLRPIPATEIILSDNNIEQNPGY
;
A
#
# COMPACT_ATOMS: atom_id res chain seq x y z
N MET A 1 -59.08 47.92 -53.64
CA MET A 1 -59.08 46.96 -52.52
C MET A 1 -57.86 46.04 -52.49
N ASN A 2 -57.40 45.49 -53.62
CA ASN A 2 -56.27 44.54 -53.66
C ASN A 2 -54.82 45.13 -53.39
N ARG A 3 -54.62 46.47 -53.46
CA ARG A 3 -53.37 47.08 -53.23
C ARG A 3 -53.07 47.34 -51.72
N TYR A 4 -54.11 47.58 -50.95
CA TYR A 4 -54.02 47.78 -49.50
C TYR A 4 -53.77 46.47 -48.75
N ILE A 5 -54.39 45.38 -49.16
CA ILE A 5 -54.20 44.05 -48.57
C ILE A 5 -52.79 43.53 -48.78
N LYS A 6 -52.16 43.79 -49.96
CA LYS A 6 -50.76 43.43 -50.21
C LYS A 6 -49.71 44.21 -49.33
N ASN A 7 -50.01 45.44 -49.00
CA ASN A 7 -49.14 46.27 -48.19
C ASN A 7 -49.31 45.93 -46.69
N ILE A 8 -50.46 45.58 -46.19
CA ILE A 8 -50.71 45.11 -44.84
C ILE A 8 -50.01 43.71 -44.61
N GLY A 9 -50.09 42.83 -45.61
CA GLY A 9 -49.42 41.55 -45.58
C GLY A 9 -47.86 41.66 -45.53
N ARG A 10 -47.28 42.66 -46.23
CA ARG A 10 -45.85 42.93 -46.18
C ARG A 10 -45.40 43.59 -44.85
N LEU A 11 -46.26 44.43 -44.24
CA LEU A 11 -46.02 45.04 -42.95
C LEU A 11 -46.05 44.01 -41.82
N LEU A 12 -47.04 43.08 -41.86
CA LEU A 12 -47.19 41.99 -40.93
C LEU A 12 -46.03 40.95 -41.06
N LEU A 13 -45.55 40.69 -42.27
CA LEU A 13 -44.42 39.82 -42.52
C LEU A 13 -43.10 40.45 -42.04
N GLY A 14 -42.93 41.79 -42.20
CA GLY A 14 -41.80 42.55 -41.66
C GLY A 14 -41.80 42.61 -40.13
N LEU A 15 -42.98 42.75 -39.48
CA LEU A 15 -43.07 42.70 -38.02
C LEU A 15 -42.82 41.27 -37.47
N ALA A 16 -43.26 40.23 -38.15
CA ALA A 16 -42.99 38.84 -37.75
C ALA A 16 -41.51 38.46 -37.88
N LEU A 17 -40.79 38.98 -38.87
CA LEU A 17 -39.33 38.76 -38.99
C LEU A 17 -38.50 39.55 -37.97
N SER A 18 -38.98 40.68 -37.44
CA SER A 18 -38.25 41.46 -36.42
C SER A 18 -38.41 40.90 -35.01
N PHE A 19 -39.37 40.00 -34.75
CA PHE A 19 -39.52 39.29 -33.48
C PHE A 19 -38.69 38.00 -33.38
N THR A 20 -38.11 37.51 -34.46
CA THR A 20 -37.30 36.28 -34.46
C THR A 20 -35.82 36.52 -34.16
N THR A 21 -35.37 37.75 -33.92
CA THR A 21 -33.96 38.06 -33.61
C THR A 21 -33.68 38.35 -32.13
N TYR A 22 -34.71 38.32 -31.28
CA TYR A 22 -34.48 38.19 -29.84
C TYR A 22 -34.30 36.70 -29.52
N SER A 23 -33.13 36.19 -29.79
CA SER A 23 -32.67 34.93 -29.24
C SER A 23 -32.50 35.15 -27.73
N CYS A 24 -33.31 34.47 -26.95
CA CYS A 24 -33.05 34.34 -25.52
C CYS A 24 -31.76 33.58 -25.34
N ASN A 25 -30.64 34.25 -25.29
CA ASN A 25 -29.36 33.63 -24.90
C ASN A 25 -29.43 33.14 -23.42
N ASP A 26 -30.22 33.83 -22.59
CA ASP A 26 -30.38 33.47 -21.17
C ASP A 26 -31.21 32.18 -20.93
N TYR A 27 -31.90 31.62 -21.94
CA TYR A 27 -32.68 30.40 -21.79
C TYR A 27 -31.91 29.12 -22.16
N LEU A 28 -30.63 29.25 -22.54
CA LEU A 28 -29.77 28.13 -22.90
C LEU A 28 -28.52 28.08 -22.02
N GLU A 29 -28.43 28.92 -21.00
CA GLU A 29 -27.44 28.68 -19.92
C GLU A 29 -27.99 27.51 -19.07
N GLU A 30 -27.35 26.39 -19.20
CA GLU A 30 -27.60 25.19 -18.40
C GLU A 30 -27.15 25.49 -16.98
N GLU A 31 -28.09 25.97 -16.12
CA GLU A 31 -27.83 26.06 -14.70
C GLU A 31 -27.79 24.64 -14.13
N ASN A 32 -26.59 24.14 -13.91
CA ASN A 32 -26.36 22.83 -13.35
C ASN A 32 -26.52 22.86 -11.83
N TYR A 33 -27.73 22.64 -11.34
CA TYR A 33 -28.06 22.66 -9.89
C TYR A 33 -27.62 21.38 -9.14
N THR A 34 -27.12 20.36 -9.83
CA THR A 34 -26.91 19.03 -9.24
C THR A 34 -25.48 18.50 -9.35
N ASN A 35 -24.66 19.04 -10.26
CA ASN A 35 -23.28 18.61 -10.44
C ASN A 35 -22.33 19.81 -10.37
N LEU A 36 -21.21 19.64 -9.66
CA LEU A 36 -20.14 20.62 -9.66
C LEU A 36 -19.47 20.66 -11.05
N THR A 37 -19.26 21.85 -11.58
CA THR A 37 -18.53 22.09 -12.84
C THR A 37 -17.06 22.35 -12.55
N GLY A 38 -16.21 22.33 -13.59
CA GLY A 38 -14.79 22.68 -13.43
C GLY A 38 -14.58 24.08 -12.85
N GLU A 39 -15.49 25.03 -13.13
CA GLU A 39 -15.44 26.41 -12.63
C GLU A 39 -15.77 26.49 -11.12
N ASP A 40 -16.59 25.60 -10.59
CA ASP A 40 -16.92 25.56 -9.16
C ASP A 40 -15.69 25.25 -8.29
N PHE A 41 -14.66 24.62 -8.87
CA PHE A 41 -13.39 24.31 -8.19
C PHE A 41 -12.33 25.42 -8.30
N ILE A 42 -12.68 26.57 -8.90
CA ILE A 42 -11.81 27.75 -8.98
C ILE A 42 -12.25 28.78 -7.92
N SER A 43 -12.57 28.30 -6.72
CA SER A 43 -12.95 29.16 -5.60
C SER A 43 -12.34 28.67 -4.28
N GLU A 44 -12.09 29.59 -3.36
CA GLU A 44 -11.58 29.26 -2.02
C GLU A 44 -12.49 28.28 -1.27
N ASP A 45 -13.80 28.44 -1.39
CA ASP A 45 -14.80 27.62 -0.68
C ASP A 45 -14.76 26.14 -1.09
N ASN A 46 -14.33 25.85 -2.30
CA ASN A 46 -14.25 24.50 -2.84
C ASN A 46 -12.81 23.97 -3.01
N ALA A 47 -11.80 24.78 -2.67
CA ALA A 47 -10.40 24.45 -2.87
C ALA A 47 -9.99 23.14 -2.16
N ASP A 48 -10.46 22.92 -0.93
CA ASP A 48 -10.13 21.69 -0.18
C ASP A 48 -10.60 20.40 -0.89
N ARG A 49 -11.66 20.46 -1.69
CA ARG A 49 -12.14 19.30 -2.49
C ARG A 49 -11.12 18.85 -3.52
N LEU A 50 -10.34 19.77 -4.08
CA LEU A 50 -9.23 19.43 -5.00
C LEU A 50 -8.14 18.67 -4.25
N VAL A 51 -7.79 19.11 -3.03
CA VAL A 51 -6.82 18.43 -2.17
C VAL A 51 -7.33 17.04 -1.80
N VAL A 52 -8.59 16.90 -1.36
CA VAL A 52 -9.24 15.61 -1.07
C VAL A 52 -9.20 14.68 -2.27
N GLY A 53 -9.34 15.19 -3.49
CA GLY A 53 -9.22 14.41 -4.72
C GLY A 53 -7.86 13.72 -4.89
N ILE A 54 -6.77 14.24 -4.30
CA ILE A 54 -5.45 13.58 -4.31
C ILE A 54 -5.48 12.35 -3.39
N TYR A 55 -6.07 12.48 -2.18
CA TYR A 55 -6.21 11.37 -1.22
C TYR A 55 -7.07 10.24 -1.77
N ASP A 56 -8.15 10.58 -2.50
CA ASP A 56 -8.97 9.58 -3.19
C ASP A 56 -8.15 8.80 -4.22
N ALA A 57 -7.28 9.47 -5.00
CA ALA A 57 -6.40 8.82 -5.96
C ALA A 57 -5.34 7.90 -5.32
N LEU A 58 -5.00 8.08 -4.04
CA LEU A 58 -4.09 7.20 -3.32
C LEU A 58 -4.71 5.86 -2.92
N ARG A 59 -6.04 5.77 -2.75
CA ARG A 59 -6.70 4.50 -2.38
C ARG A 59 -6.37 3.36 -3.34
N PRO A 60 -6.52 3.51 -4.68
CA PRO A 60 -6.11 2.48 -5.62
C PRO A 60 -4.61 2.13 -5.57
N VAL A 61 -3.73 3.11 -5.28
CA VAL A 61 -2.27 2.85 -5.13
C VAL A 61 -2.03 1.84 -4.01
N TYR A 62 -2.62 2.08 -2.84
CA TYR A 62 -2.42 1.24 -1.65
C TYR A 62 -3.34 0.01 -1.57
N LYS A 63 -4.23 -0.17 -2.52
CA LYS A 63 -4.98 -1.41 -2.71
C LYS A 63 -4.15 -2.50 -3.41
N GLY A 64 -3.20 -2.13 -4.29
CA GLY A 64 -2.35 -3.05 -5.05
C GLY A 64 -0.92 -3.03 -4.51
N TYR A 65 -0.51 -4.02 -3.74
CA TYR A 65 0.87 -4.14 -3.21
C TYR A 65 1.64 -5.33 -3.74
N ASP A 66 1.15 -5.97 -4.77
CA ASP A 66 1.77 -7.17 -5.33
C ASP A 66 3.24 -6.91 -5.69
N VAL A 67 3.53 -5.78 -6.32
CA VAL A 67 4.88 -5.42 -6.80
C VAL A 67 5.88 -5.16 -5.67
N ALA A 68 5.43 -4.75 -4.50
CA ALA A 68 6.27 -4.44 -3.35
C ALA A 68 6.33 -5.57 -2.31
N MET A 69 5.46 -6.58 -2.41
CA MET A 69 5.32 -7.65 -1.44
C MET A 69 5.74 -9.02 -1.99
N LEU A 70 5.29 -9.38 -3.20
CA LEU A 70 5.58 -10.70 -3.78
C LEU A 70 7.02 -10.84 -4.26
N GLY A 71 7.51 -12.07 -4.28
CA GLY A 71 8.89 -12.36 -4.67
C GLY A 71 9.91 -11.85 -3.65
N THR A 72 9.57 -11.88 -2.36
CA THR A 72 10.47 -11.49 -1.27
C THR A 72 10.82 -12.68 -0.39
N ASP A 73 11.65 -12.45 0.60
CA ASP A 73 12.03 -13.47 1.58
C ASP A 73 10.91 -13.82 2.56
N ILE A 74 9.96 -12.91 2.80
CA ILE A 74 8.87 -13.10 3.76
C ILE A 74 7.51 -13.36 3.14
N PHE A 75 7.35 -13.11 1.82
CA PHE A 75 6.10 -13.39 1.10
C PHE A 75 6.33 -14.09 -0.23
N THR A 76 5.48 -15.08 -0.48
CA THR A 76 5.39 -15.83 -1.73
C THR A 76 3.93 -15.91 -2.17
N THR A 77 3.66 -16.49 -3.35
CA THR A 77 2.27 -16.69 -3.82
C THR A 77 1.67 -17.98 -3.27
N GLN A 78 0.35 -18.01 -3.19
CA GLN A 78 -0.40 -19.27 -3.04
C GLN A 78 -0.37 -20.10 -4.32
N GLY A 79 -0.74 -21.38 -4.24
CA GLY A 79 -0.64 -22.32 -5.36
C GLY A 79 -1.50 -22.01 -6.59
N ASN A 80 -2.61 -21.27 -6.45
CA ASN A 80 -3.58 -20.99 -7.53
C ASN A 80 -3.76 -19.49 -7.75
N VAL A 81 -2.67 -18.79 -8.07
CA VAL A 81 -2.71 -17.37 -8.44
C VAL A 81 -2.68 -17.17 -9.96
N SER A 82 -2.97 -15.97 -10.42
CA SER A 82 -2.83 -15.61 -11.84
C SER A 82 -1.38 -15.79 -12.32
N THR A 83 -1.21 -16.02 -13.62
CA THR A 83 0.11 -16.13 -14.25
C THR A 83 0.95 -14.88 -13.99
N ASP A 84 0.34 -13.70 -13.96
CA ASP A 84 1.02 -12.43 -13.69
C ASP A 84 1.63 -12.40 -12.29
N LEU A 85 0.86 -12.74 -11.26
CA LEU A 85 1.34 -12.80 -9.88
C LEU A 85 2.39 -13.91 -9.67
N SER A 86 2.20 -15.06 -10.29
CA SER A 86 3.19 -16.14 -10.27
C SER A 86 4.51 -15.69 -10.89
N SER A 87 4.47 -15.04 -12.08
CA SER A 87 5.65 -14.50 -12.76
C SER A 87 6.35 -13.43 -11.91
N LEU A 88 5.58 -12.55 -11.25
CA LEU A 88 6.11 -11.54 -10.35
C LEU A 88 6.85 -12.17 -9.16
N ASN A 89 6.31 -13.24 -8.59
CA ASN A 89 6.89 -13.93 -7.44
C ASN A 89 8.21 -14.64 -7.77
N VAL A 90 8.25 -15.35 -8.91
CA VAL A 90 9.43 -16.20 -9.28
C VAL A 90 10.37 -15.52 -10.28
N TYR A 91 10.09 -14.28 -10.68
CA TYR A 91 10.89 -13.51 -11.66
C TYR A 91 11.03 -14.21 -13.02
N PHE A 92 10.03 -14.98 -13.41
CA PHE A 92 10.02 -15.71 -14.67
C PHE A 92 8.96 -15.16 -15.62
N ASN A 93 9.33 -14.89 -16.88
CA ASN A 93 8.45 -14.30 -17.90
C ASN A 93 7.83 -12.93 -17.50
N LEU A 94 8.51 -12.16 -16.67
CA LEU A 94 8.12 -10.76 -16.43
C LEU A 94 8.17 -10.00 -17.75
N ASN A 95 7.11 -9.26 -18.06
CA ASN A 95 7.03 -8.54 -19.31
C ASN A 95 6.21 -7.25 -19.18
N SER A 96 6.34 -6.37 -20.17
CA SER A 96 5.71 -5.06 -20.21
C SER A 96 4.17 -5.07 -20.38
N SER A 97 3.57 -6.22 -20.61
CA SER A 97 2.10 -6.37 -20.71
C SER A 97 1.47 -6.79 -19.38
N SER A 98 2.25 -6.94 -18.30
CA SER A 98 1.74 -7.30 -16.98
C SER A 98 0.78 -6.23 -16.44
N GLY A 99 -0.39 -6.68 -15.97
CA GLY A 99 -1.40 -5.83 -15.37
C GLY A 99 -0.94 -5.18 -14.07
N SER A 100 -0.11 -5.85 -13.29
CA SER A 100 0.44 -5.33 -12.03
C SER A 100 1.30 -4.08 -12.28
N PHE A 101 2.18 -4.09 -13.29
CA PHE A 101 3.03 -2.93 -13.59
C PHE A 101 2.25 -1.78 -14.21
N SER A 102 1.31 -2.07 -15.12
CA SER A 102 0.45 -1.05 -15.71
C SER A 102 -0.43 -0.35 -14.66
N SER A 103 -0.93 -1.13 -13.69
CA SER A 103 -1.71 -0.59 -12.58
C SER A 103 -0.86 0.28 -11.66
N GLU A 104 0.34 -0.17 -11.29
CA GLU A 104 1.26 0.60 -10.43
C GLU A 104 1.63 1.93 -11.08
N TRP A 105 1.99 1.91 -12.36
CA TRP A 105 2.29 3.12 -13.13
C TRP A 105 1.10 4.08 -13.19
N GLY A 106 -0.04 3.64 -13.72
CA GLY A 106 -1.19 4.50 -13.96
C GLY A 106 -1.79 5.10 -12.71
N ARG A 107 -1.84 4.33 -11.61
CA ARG A 107 -2.36 4.80 -10.31
C ARG A 107 -1.51 5.92 -9.73
N ASN A 108 -0.18 5.77 -9.73
CA ASN A 108 0.70 6.82 -9.23
C ASN A 108 0.66 8.07 -10.12
N TYR A 109 0.59 7.94 -11.46
CA TYR A 109 0.41 9.09 -12.34
C TYR A 109 -0.95 9.79 -12.17
N SER A 110 -1.99 9.08 -11.76
CA SER A 110 -3.27 9.71 -11.37
C SER A 110 -3.11 10.62 -10.15
N VAL A 111 -2.32 10.20 -9.14
CA VAL A 111 -1.99 11.04 -7.98
C VAL A 111 -1.19 12.28 -8.42
N ILE A 112 -0.17 12.10 -9.25
CA ILE A 112 0.66 13.19 -9.78
C ILE A 112 -0.20 14.22 -10.54
N SER A 113 -1.08 13.76 -11.41
CA SER A 113 -1.97 14.63 -12.18
C SER A 113 -2.88 15.47 -11.29
N LYS A 114 -3.51 14.86 -10.27
CA LYS A 114 -4.37 15.58 -9.32
C LYS A 114 -3.58 16.56 -8.45
N ALA A 115 -2.35 16.21 -8.06
CA ALA A 115 -1.46 17.11 -7.33
C ALA A 115 -1.07 18.32 -8.18
N ASN A 116 -0.76 18.13 -9.47
CA ASN A 116 -0.46 19.21 -10.40
C ASN A 116 -1.64 20.18 -10.56
N ILE A 117 -2.87 19.67 -10.62
CA ILE A 117 -4.09 20.50 -10.65
C ILE A 117 -4.16 21.40 -9.41
N VAL A 118 -3.93 20.86 -8.22
CA VAL A 118 -3.93 21.65 -6.97
C VAL A 118 -2.85 22.71 -7.02
N VAL A 119 -1.60 22.34 -7.34
CA VAL A 119 -0.49 23.29 -7.37
C VAL A 119 -0.75 24.41 -8.39
N ASN A 120 -1.22 24.07 -9.61
CA ASN A 120 -1.52 25.06 -10.64
C ASN A 120 -2.66 26.00 -10.22
N ARG A 121 -3.81 25.45 -9.86
CA ARG A 121 -5.02 26.25 -9.58
C ARG A 121 -4.89 27.10 -8.32
N PHE A 122 -4.27 26.56 -7.26
CA PHE A 122 -4.03 27.34 -6.02
C PHE A 122 -3.07 28.50 -6.25
N THR A 123 -2.10 28.35 -7.15
CA THR A 123 -1.13 29.38 -7.45
C THR A 123 -1.65 30.41 -8.44
N ASN A 124 -2.41 29.99 -9.47
CA ASN A 124 -2.64 30.80 -10.67
C ASN A 124 -4.12 31.16 -10.91
N GLU A 125 -5.07 30.37 -10.42
CA GLU A 125 -6.48 30.49 -10.83
C GLU A 125 -7.40 30.94 -9.68
N ILE A 126 -7.17 30.46 -8.45
CA ILE A 126 -7.98 30.84 -7.29
C ILE A 126 -7.54 32.19 -6.76
N SER A 127 -8.49 33.10 -6.62
CA SER A 127 -8.25 34.41 -5.98
C SER A 127 -8.39 34.25 -4.47
N TRP A 128 -7.28 34.21 -3.75
CA TRP A 128 -7.22 34.03 -2.31
C TRP A 128 -7.33 35.37 -1.57
N VAL A 129 -8.12 35.41 -0.48
CA VAL A 129 -8.06 36.51 0.46
C VAL A 129 -6.85 36.35 1.40
N ASP A 130 -6.31 37.50 1.89
CA ASP A 130 -5.07 37.49 2.70
C ASP A 130 -5.17 36.56 3.94
N SER A 131 -6.35 36.45 4.55
CA SER A 131 -6.57 35.59 5.72
C SER A 131 -6.44 34.09 5.41
N ASN A 132 -6.56 33.68 4.14
CA ASN A 132 -6.59 32.29 3.71
C ASN A 132 -5.30 31.86 2.98
N LEU A 133 -4.27 32.73 2.94
CA LEU A 133 -3.00 32.38 2.29
C LEU A 133 -2.33 31.15 2.93
N SER A 134 -2.46 30.98 4.25
CA SER A 134 -1.94 29.78 4.93
C SER A 134 -2.68 28.49 4.52
N VAL A 135 -3.97 28.58 4.21
CA VAL A 135 -4.76 27.44 3.69
C VAL A 135 -4.29 27.07 2.29
N ARG A 136 -4.06 28.08 1.43
CA ARG A 136 -3.46 27.90 0.12
C ARG A 136 -2.10 27.19 0.21
N ASP A 137 -1.20 27.72 1.03
CA ASP A 137 0.17 27.25 1.13
C ASP A 137 0.21 25.82 1.70
N ASN A 138 -0.61 25.53 2.70
CA ASN A 138 -0.77 24.16 3.22
C ASN A 138 -1.36 23.21 2.18
N GLY A 139 -2.34 23.62 1.37
CA GLY A 139 -2.90 22.82 0.28
C GLY A 139 -1.87 22.50 -0.80
N ILE A 140 -1.05 23.47 -1.21
CA ILE A 140 0.07 23.29 -2.13
C ILE A 140 1.11 22.34 -1.54
N ALA A 141 1.43 22.50 -0.26
CA ALA A 141 2.39 21.64 0.44
C ALA A 141 1.92 20.18 0.52
N GLN A 142 0.64 19.94 0.83
CA GLN A 142 0.05 18.60 0.78
C GLN A 142 0.16 18.01 -0.64
N ALA A 143 -0.19 18.77 -1.67
CA ALA A 143 -0.11 18.32 -3.05
C ALA A 143 1.32 17.95 -3.47
N LYS A 144 2.32 18.78 -3.15
CA LYS A 144 3.73 18.47 -3.43
C LYS A 144 4.21 17.24 -2.67
N GLY A 145 3.90 17.13 -1.37
CA GLY A 145 4.25 15.95 -0.56
C GLY A 145 3.66 14.64 -1.11
N LEU A 146 2.39 14.64 -1.53
CA LEU A 146 1.74 13.48 -2.12
C LEU A 146 2.22 13.18 -3.54
N ARG A 147 2.60 14.20 -4.33
CA ARG A 147 3.27 14.02 -5.62
C ARG A 147 4.64 13.38 -5.46
N ALA A 148 5.41 13.82 -4.48
CA ALA A 148 6.69 13.22 -4.12
C ALA A 148 6.54 11.75 -3.72
N LEU A 149 5.51 11.40 -2.95
CA LEU A 149 5.20 10.01 -2.58
C LEU A 149 4.93 9.15 -3.82
N ALA A 150 4.12 9.65 -4.76
CA ALA A 150 3.82 8.94 -6.00
C ALA A 150 5.07 8.75 -6.88
N TYR A 151 5.90 9.78 -7.04
CA TYR A 151 7.18 9.63 -7.75
C TYR A 151 8.13 8.67 -7.04
N PHE A 152 8.16 8.65 -5.70
CA PHE A 152 9.00 7.73 -4.95
C PHE A 152 8.56 6.28 -5.14
N ASN A 153 7.25 6.01 -5.16
CA ASN A 153 6.74 4.68 -5.52
C ASN A 153 7.20 4.26 -6.92
N LEU A 154 7.07 5.14 -7.91
CA LEU A 154 7.44 4.87 -9.29
C LEU A 154 8.95 4.63 -9.46
N VAL A 155 9.79 5.50 -8.92
CA VAL A 155 11.24 5.44 -9.14
C VAL A 155 11.86 4.17 -8.55
N GLN A 156 11.34 3.70 -7.43
CA GLN A 156 11.80 2.45 -6.81
C GLN A 156 11.52 1.23 -7.69
N GLN A 157 10.42 1.22 -8.44
CA GLN A 157 10.05 0.09 -9.30
C GLN A 157 10.66 0.20 -10.70
N PHE A 158 10.64 1.40 -11.30
CA PHE A 158 10.91 1.59 -12.72
C PHE A 158 12.23 2.31 -13.02
N GLY A 159 12.95 2.82 -12.01
CA GLY A 159 14.07 3.73 -12.20
C GLY A 159 13.60 5.11 -12.64
N GLY A 160 14.29 5.77 -13.57
CA GLY A 160 13.86 7.07 -14.08
C GLY A 160 12.47 7.00 -14.72
N VAL A 161 11.65 8.05 -14.53
CA VAL A 161 10.28 8.14 -15.03
C VAL A 161 9.99 9.49 -15.67
N VAL A 162 8.82 9.68 -16.26
CA VAL A 162 8.41 10.97 -16.83
C VAL A 162 8.10 11.95 -15.70
N ILE A 163 8.83 13.05 -15.62
CA ILE A 163 8.54 14.13 -14.67
C ILE A 163 7.54 15.09 -15.31
N SER A 164 6.33 15.16 -14.75
CA SER A 164 5.25 16.07 -15.12
C SER A 164 4.88 16.93 -13.92
N LEU A 165 5.03 18.24 -14.01
CA LEU A 165 4.83 19.18 -12.90
C LEU A 165 3.68 20.17 -13.16
N GLU A 166 3.11 20.15 -14.36
CA GLU A 166 2.06 21.06 -14.79
C GLU A 166 0.72 20.31 -14.93
N GLU A 167 -0.38 21.04 -14.81
CA GLU A 167 -1.70 20.55 -15.15
C GLU A 167 -1.77 20.24 -16.66
N ILE A 168 -2.17 19.02 -17.01
CA ILE A 168 -2.29 18.61 -18.41
C ILE A 168 -3.62 19.11 -18.95
N THR A 169 -3.58 20.06 -19.90
CA THR A 169 -4.76 20.65 -20.55
C THR A 169 -4.97 20.14 -21.97
N GLU A 170 -3.93 19.54 -22.58
CA GLU A 170 -3.97 19.00 -23.93
C GLU A 170 -3.31 17.62 -23.99
N ILE A 171 -3.79 16.77 -24.90
CA ILE A 171 -3.19 15.44 -25.13
C ILE A 171 -1.89 15.65 -25.92
N SER A 172 -0.80 15.11 -25.39
CA SER A 172 0.52 15.09 -26.04
C SER A 172 1.13 13.69 -25.95
N SER A 173 1.82 13.28 -27.00
CA SER A 173 2.70 12.10 -27.01
C SER A 173 4.18 12.47 -26.89
N ASP A 174 4.50 13.76 -26.86
CA ASP A 174 5.88 14.27 -26.77
C ASP A 174 6.36 14.35 -25.32
N TYR A 175 6.64 13.18 -24.74
CA TYR A 175 7.23 13.07 -23.41
C TYR A 175 8.27 11.94 -23.36
N THR A 176 9.32 12.15 -22.56
CA THR A 176 10.44 11.24 -22.39
C THR A 176 10.68 10.95 -20.91
N ARG A 177 11.38 9.88 -20.64
CA ARG A 177 11.81 9.55 -19.25
C ARG A 177 12.94 10.49 -18.82
N SER A 178 12.85 10.98 -17.61
CA SER A 178 13.99 11.55 -16.88
C SER A 178 14.85 10.42 -16.32
N THR A 179 16.07 10.73 -15.93
CA THR A 179 16.96 9.81 -15.24
C THR A 179 16.45 9.51 -13.82
N GLU A 180 16.95 8.44 -13.21
CA GLU A 180 16.66 8.12 -11.82
C GLU A 180 17.11 9.26 -10.88
N GLU A 181 18.30 9.82 -11.08
CA GLU A 181 18.85 10.94 -10.31
C GLU A 181 17.98 12.20 -10.41
N GLU A 182 17.51 12.56 -11.62
CA GLU A 182 16.58 13.68 -11.80
C GLU A 182 15.25 13.45 -11.08
N THR A 183 14.76 12.22 -11.11
CA THR A 183 13.52 11.86 -10.40
C THR A 183 13.70 12.01 -8.89
N TYR A 184 14.79 11.51 -8.31
CA TYR A 184 15.09 11.73 -6.88
C TYR A 184 15.26 13.21 -6.54
N THR A 185 15.88 14.00 -7.43
CA THR A 185 16.02 15.43 -7.23
C THR A 185 14.67 16.13 -7.16
N GLN A 186 13.72 15.77 -8.03
CA GLN A 186 12.38 16.33 -8.00
C GLN A 186 11.60 15.93 -6.73
N ILE A 187 11.70 14.67 -6.31
CA ILE A 187 11.08 14.19 -5.07
C ILE A 187 11.57 15.00 -3.86
N ILE A 188 12.89 15.18 -3.76
CA ILE A 188 13.51 15.93 -2.67
C ILE A 188 13.06 17.39 -2.70
N THR A 189 13.07 18.02 -3.87
CA THR A 189 12.60 19.40 -4.05
C THR A 189 11.16 19.58 -3.58
N ASP A 190 10.25 18.70 -4.00
CA ASP A 190 8.84 18.77 -3.60
C ASP A 190 8.68 18.65 -2.07
N LEU A 191 9.43 17.76 -1.42
CA LEU A 191 9.34 17.55 0.03
C LEU A 191 9.99 18.69 0.83
N GLU A 192 11.15 19.20 0.40
CA GLU A 192 11.83 20.32 1.05
C GLU A 192 10.99 21.61 0.96
N GLU A 193 10.31 21.82 -0.17
CA GLU A 193 9.38 22.94 -0.35
C GLU A 193 8.07 22.76 0.44
N ALA A 194 7.59 21.53 0.63
CA ALA A 194 6.35 21.25 1.35
C ALA A 194 6.50 21.36 2.88
N ILE A 195 7.59 20.85 3.46
CA ILE A 195 7.79 20.73 4.91
C ILE A 195 7.55 22.04 5.70
N PRO A 196 7.97 23.22 5.24
CA PRO A 196 7.73 24.47 5.97
C PRO A 196 6.25 24.81 6.19
N ASP A 197 5.40 24.52 5.20
CA ASP A 197 4.00 24.94 5.17
C ASP A 197 3.02 23.85 5.61
N LEU A 198 3.52 22.63 5.87
CA LEU A 198 2.72 21.53 6.40
C LEU A 198 2.49 21.68 7.92
N GLU A 199 1.28 21.38 8.37
CA GLU A 199 0.96 21.26 9.78
C GLU A 199 1.66 20.07 10.42
N ALA A 200 2.13 20.21 11.66
CA ALA A 200 2.76 19.12 12.40
C ALA A 200 1.74 18.04 12.80
N TYR A 201 0.57 18.46 13.23
CA TYR A 201 -0.53 17.62 13.70
C TYR A 201 -1.85 18.08 13.05
N PRO A 202 -2.05 17.78 11.76
CA PRO A 202 -3.28 18.15 11.05
C PRO A 202 -4.47 17.30 11.51
N GLU A 203 -5.64 17.61 10.97
CA GLU A 203 -6.78 16.69 11.06
C GLU A 203 -6.42 15.30 10.56
N THR A 204 -7.07 14.29 11.11
CA THR A 204 -6.84 12.87 10.79
C THR A 204 -6.88 12.61 9.27
N GLY A 205 -5.92 11.87 8.79
CA GLY A 205 -5.81 11.47 7.37
C GLY A 205 -5.11 12.51 6.47
N ARG A 206 -4.81 13.71 6.97
CA ARG A 206 -4.04 14.70 6.21
C ARG A 206 -2.54 14.40 6.27
N PHE A 207 -1.85 14.70 5.17
CA PHE A 207 -0.40 14.56 5.07
C PHE A 207 0.29 15.62 5.91
N SER A 208 0.95 15.18 6.98
CA SER A 208 1.53 16.05 8.01
C SER A 208 2.99 16.38 7.70
N LYS A 209 3.50 17.40 8.41
CA LYS A 209 4.94 17.72 8.43
C LYS A 209 5.79 16.51 8.85
N ARG A 210 5.33 15.77 9.87
CA ARG A 210 6.02 14.53 10.34
C ARG A 210 6.00 13.45 9.27
N ALA A 211 4.90 13.28 8.54
CA ALA A 211 4.81 12.36 7.41
C ALA A 211 5.77 12.73 6.27
N ALA A 212 5.87 14.04 5.96
CA ALA A 212 6.82 14.53 4.96
C ALA A 212 8.29 14.32 5.39
N GLN A 213 8.62 14.55 6.66
CA GLN A 213 9.94 14.30 7.22
C GLN A 213 10.29 12.80 7.18
N HIS A 214 9.33 11.92 7.52
CA HIS A 214 9.49 10.47 7.39
C HIS A 214 9.76 10.07 5.94
N LEU A 215 8.95 10.55 4.99
CA LEU A 215 9.13 10.25 3.59
C LEU A 215 10.49 10.75 3.07
N LEU A 216 10.87 11.97 3.41
CA LEU A 216 12.16 12.54 2.99
C LEU A 216 13.34 11.76 3.60
N ALA A 217 13.22 11.31 4.87
CA ALA A 217 14.19 10.41 5.49
C ALA A 217 14.36 9.12 4.69
N LYS A 218 13.25 8.51 4.28
CA LYS A 218 13.23 7.29 3.46
C LYS A 218 13.80 7.50 2.07
N VAL A 219 13.55 8.67 1.46
CA VAL A 219 14.12 9.07 0.16
C VAL A 219 15.64 9.21 0.25
N TYR A 220 16.16 9.96 1.23
CA TYR A 220 17.60 10.09 1.42
C TYR A 220 18.26 8.75 1.75
N LEU A 221 17.65 7.93 2.64
CA LEU A 221 18.13 6.60 2.94
C LEU A 221 18.24 5.74 1.67
N THR A 222 17.23 5.80 0.80
CA THR A 222 17.24 5.01 -0.45
C THR A 222 18.28 5.54 -1.42
N ARG A 223 18.41 6.86 -1.59
CA ARG A 223 19.42 7.48 -2.43
C ARG A 223 20.85 7.17 -1.96
N ALA A 224 21.08 7.04 -0.67
CA ALA A 224 22.39 6.72 -0.10
C ALA A 224 22.99 5.39 -0.61
N TYR A 225 22.16 4.50 -1.16
CA TYR A 225 22.61 3.23 -1.77
C TYR A 225 22.76 3.30 -3.31
N THR A 226 22.51 4.44 -3.92
CA THR A 226 22.63 4.60 -5.39
C THR A 226 24.03 5.05 -5.79
N SER A 227 24.32 4.98 -7.09
CA SER A 227 25.59 5.48 -7.65
C SER A 227 25.70 7.02 -7.64
N PHE A 228 24.60 7.74 -7.44
CA PHE A 228 24.50 9.20 -7.34
C PHE A 228 24.20 9.68 -5.91
N ALA A 229 24.52 8.86 -4.91
CA ALA A 229 24.35 9.20 -3.49
C ALA A 229 25.05 10.51 -3.14
N GLY A 230 24.39 11.36 -2.38
CA GLY A 230 25.00 12.49 -1.71
C GLY A 230 25.88 12.01 -0.54
N SER A 231 26.98 12.73 -0.30
CA SER A 231 27.94 12.34 0.75
C SER A 231 27.38 12.38 2.19
N ASP A 232 26.24 13.05 2.38
CA ASP A 232 25.56 13.27 3.67
C ASP A 232 24.13 12.69 3.70
N ASP A 233 23.81 11.79 2.76
CA ASP A 233 22.46 11.23 2.65
C ASP A 233 22.08 10.40 3.89
N PHE A 234 22.99 9.61 4.44
CA PHE A 234 22.72 8.86 5.65
C PHE A 234 22.49 9.77 6.87
N GLU A 235 23.29 10.82 7.02
CA GLU A 235 23.12 11.79 8.12
C GLU A 235 21.80 12.55 7.98
N LYS A 236 21.43 12.97 6.78
CA LYS A 236 20.15 13.61 6.49
C LYS A 236 18.97 12.68 6.79
N ALA A 237 19.06 11.42 6.35
CA ALA A 237 18.05 10.42 6.64
C ALA A 237 17.85 10.21 8.14
N ALA A 238 18.95 10.09 8.91
CA ALA A 238 18.89 9.95 10.36
C ALA A 238 18.23 11.16 11.04
N ALA A 239 18.67 12.37 10.71
CA ALA A 239 18.13 13.60 11.30
C ALA A 239 16.64 13.82 11.00
N LEU A 240 16.19 13.49 9.79
CA LEU A 240 14.79 13.59 9.39
C LEU A 240 13.94 12.49 10.05
N ALA A 241 14.45 11.29 10.19
CA ALA A 241 13.77 10.21 10.91
C ALA A 241 13.57 10.57 12.40
N GLU A 242 14.58 11.14 13.05
CA GLU A 242 14.47 11.68 14.42
C GLU A 242 13.41 12.80 14.51
N SER A 243 13.38 13.68 13.49
CA SER A 243 12.37 14.76 13.43
C SER A 243 10.95 14.21 13.24
N ALA A 244 10.78 13.10 12.51
CA ALA A 244 9.50 12.45 12.35
C ALA A 244 9.04 11.72 13.63
N ILE A 245 9.97 11.21 14.44
CA ILE A 245 9.68 10.63 15.76
C ILE A 245 9.16 11.70 16.72
N ASP A 246 9.75 12.91 16.70
CA ASP A 246 9.34 14.09 17.48
C ASP A 246 9.05 13.77 18.96
N GLY A 247 9.94 12.98 19.58
CA GLY A 247 9.81 12.59 20.99
C GLY A 247 8.69 11.60 21.33
N TYR A 248 7.98 11.07 20.35
CA TYR A 248 6.97 10.04 20.59
C TYR A 248 7.62 8.73 21.08
N ASP A 249 7.11 8.22 22.20
CA ASP A 249 7.56 6.93 22.75
C ASP A 249 6.66 5.81 22.22
N ILE A 250 7.18 4.98 21.30
CA ILE A 250 6.42 3.85 20.74
C ILE A 250 6.00 2.82 21.79
N LYS A 251 6.63 2.81 22.98
CA LYS A 251 6.24 1.92 24.09
C LYS A 251 5.00 2.40 24.84
N SER A 252 4.48 3.58 24.53
CA SER A 252 3.21 4.09 25.08
C SER A 252 2.00 3.23 24.67
N GLN A 253 2.12 2.48 23.57
CA GLN A 253 1.12 1.53 23.09
C GLN A 253 1.80 0.19 22.77
N THR A 254 1.09 -0.90 23.05
CA THR A 254 1.53 -2.23 22.58
C THR A 254 1.33 -2.33 21.06
N TYR A 255 2.08 -3.24 20.42
CA TYR A 255 1.90 -3.49 18.99
C TYR A 255 0.44 -3.88 18.64
N ALA A 256 -0.20 -4.71 19.46
CA ALA A 256 -1.60 -5.09 19.28
C ALA A 256 -2.55 -3.89 19.35
N GLN A 257 -2.29 -2.93 20.26
CA GLN A 257 -3.11 -1.71 20.36
C GLN A 257 -2.98 -0.80 19.15
N VAL A 258 -1.78 -0.71 18.54
CA VAL A 258 -1.59 0.08 17.30
C VAL A 258 -2.44 -0.47 16.15
N PHE A 259 -2.61 -1.79 16.09
CA PHE A 259 -3.39 -2.48 15.06
C PHE A 259 -4.80 -2.88 15.51
N ASP A 260 -5.27 -2.39 16.65
CA ASP A 260 -6.67 -2.57 17.06
C ASP A 260 -7.61 -1.85 16.09
N TYR A 261 -8.69 -2.52 15.67
CA TYR A 261 -9.65 -1.95 14.72
C TYR A 261 -10.29 -0.67 15.26
N ASP A 262 -10.53 -0.58 16.56
CA ASP A 262 -11.13 0.60 17.20
C ASP A 262 -10.11 1.71 17.48
N ASN A 263 -8.80 1.50 17.18
CA ASN A 263 -7.71 2.45 17.43
C ASN A 263 -6.97 2.85 16.14
N GLN A 264 -7.66 2.95 15.02
CA GLN A 264 -7.03 3.27 13.72
C GLN A 264 -6.45 4.69 13.67
N VAL A 265 -6.95 5.58 14.51
CA VAL A 265 -6.40 6.94 14.71
C VAL A 265 -5.59 6.94 15.99
N ASN A 266 -4.27 6.87 15.85
CA ASN A 266 -3.36 6.90 17.01
C ASN A 266 -2.07 7.63 16.66
N ASP A 267 -1.33 8.09 17.69
CA ASP A 267 -0.17 8.97 17.55
C ASP A 267 1.06 8.28 16.92
N GLU A 268 1.07 6.96 16.82
CA GLU A 268 2.13 6.23 16.11
C GLU A 268 1.97 6.32 14.60
N VAL A 269 0.75 6.50 14.10
CA VAL A 269 0.45 6.58 12.67
C VAL A 269 0.74 7.98 12.16
N LEU A 270 1.77 8.12 11.33
CA LEU A 270 2.16 9.38 10.71
C LEU A 270 1.34 9.72 9.48
N PHE A 271 0.92 8.69 8.74
CA PHE A 271 0.06 8.82 7.56
C PHE A 271 -0.70 7.53 7.29
N ALA A 272 -1.98 7.65 7.03
CA ALA A 272 -2.87 6.54 6.65
C ALA A 272 -3.78 6.94 5.49
N ILE A 273 -4.09 5.99 4.63
CA ILE A 273 -5.18 6.09 3.66
C ILE A 273 -6.46 5.68 4.38
N GLN A 274 -7.37 6.63 4.51
CA GLN A 274 -8.60 6.43 5.25
C GLN A 274 -9.71 5.83 4.38
N TYR A 275 -10.48 4.95 5.02
CA TYR A 275 -11.72 4.38 4.51
C TYR A 275 -12.82 4.66 5.53
N GLY A 276 -14.03 4.98 5.11
CA GLY A 276 -15.09 5.43 6.01
C GLY A 276 -16.29 4.49 6.06
N ALA A 277 -16.73 4.18 7.28
CA ALA A 277 -18.02 3.58 7.54
C ALA A 277 -19.01 4.69 7.93
N GLY A 278 -19.90 5.08 7.03
CA GLY A 278 -21.00 5.99 7.34
C GLY A 278 -20.77 7.45 6.91
N GLY A 279 -21.83 8.03 6.40
CA GLY A 279 -21.90 9.33 5.78
C GLY A 279 -22.54 9.21 4.39
N ASP A 280 -22.56 10.29 3.64
CA ASP A 280 -23.10 10.29 2.27
C ASP A 280 -22.25 9.45 1.28
N TYR A 281 -21.06 9.00 1.71
CA TYR A 281 -20.14 8.16 0.94
C TYR A 281 -19.56 7.07 1.83
N GLU A 282 -20.13 5.86 1.75
CA GLU A 282 -19.49 4.66 2.24
C GLU A 282 -18.36 4.27 1.28
N ASP A 283 -17.12 4.31 1.73
CA ASP A 283 -15.98 3.82 0.95
C ASP A 283 -15.39 2.56 1.55
N ARG A 284 -15.96 1.44 1.14
CA ARG A 284 -15.54 0.09 1.49
C ARG A 284 -14.65 -0.45 0.40
N ASN A 285 -13.45 -0.10 0.25
CA ASN A 285 -12.67 -0.65 -0.85
C ASN A 285 -11.31 -1.17 -0.44
N ASN A 286 -11.12 -1.37 0.87
CA ASN A 286 -9.90 -1.96 1.38
C ASN A 286 -9.96 -3.49 1.37
N ASN A 287 -9.11 -4.13 0.57
CA ASN A 287 -9.00 -5.59 0.48
C ASN A 287 -7.83 -6.15 1.30
N LYS A 288 -7.13 -5.34 2.09
CA LYS A 288 -5.91 -5.75 2.78
C LYS A 288 -6.15 -6.92 3.74
N HIS A 289 -7.32 -6.97 4.34
CA HIS A 289 -7.77 -8.08 5.17
C HIS A 289 -7.75 -9.43 4.43
N SER A 290 -8.07 -9.47 3.16
CA SER A 290 -8.25 -10.73 2.40
C SER A 290 -6.99 -11.23 1.68
N ILE A 291 -6.00 -10.38 1.44
CA ILE A 291 -4.85 -10.71 0.60
C ILE A 291 -3.96 -11.80 1.18
N LEU A 292 -3.78 -11.78 2.51
CA LEU A 292 -2.96 -12.73 3.26
C LEU A 292 -3.78 -13.84 3.92
N MET A 293 -4.92 -14.18 3.29
CA MET A 293 -5.81 -15.25 3.70
C MET A 293 -6.01 -16.28 2.58
N TYR A 294 -6.28 -17.52 2.95
CA TYR A 294 -6.79 -18.53 2.03
C TYR A 294 -8.30 -18.73 2.22
N SER A 295 -8.94 -19.52 1.33
CA SER A 295 -10.36 -19.86 1.43
C SER A 295 -10.65 -20.71 2.67
N VAL A 296 -10.88 -20.08 3.81
CA VAL A 296 -11.17 -20.76 5.09
C VAL A 296 -12.49 -21.57 5.04
N ASP A 297 -13.43 -21.19 4.20
CA ASP A 297 -14.72 -21.84 3.96
C ASP A 297 -14.63 -23.27 3.41
N GLN A 298 -13.44 -23.74 3.09
CA GLN A 298 -13.18 -25.13 2.78
C GLN A 298 -13.07 -26.01 4.02
N LEU A 299 -12.97 -25.41 5.20
CA LEU A 299 -12.92 -26.11 6.47
C LEU A 299 -14.33 -26.19 7.06
N PRO A 300 -14.76 -27.36 7.58
CA PRO A 300 -16.04 -27.48 8.26
C PRO A 300 -16.15 -26.50 9.43
N GLY A 301 -17.33 -25.92 9.64
CA GLY A 301 -17.55 -24.91 10.67
C GLY A 301 -17.05 -23.51 10.31
N MET A 302 -16.52 -23.32 9.11
CA MET A 302 -15.99 -22.04 8.64
C MET A 302 -16.84 -21.47 7.51
N ASN A 303 -17.09 -20.16 7.57
CA ASN A 303 -17.73 -19.40 6.50
C ASN A 303 -16.94 -18.11 6.26
N ARG A 304 -17.11 -17.52 5.06
CA ARG A 304 -16.49 -16.26 4.63
C ARG A 304 -17.18 -15.06 5.27
N GLN A 305 -17.10 -14.96 6.56
CA GLN A 305 -17.63 -13.84 7.35
C GLN A 305 -16.70 -13.58 8.52
N ASN A 306 -16.80 -12.41 9.12
CA ASN A 306 -15.99 -12.04 10.26
C ASN A 306 -15.82 -13.15 11.31
N PRO A 307 -14.59 -13.32 11.85
CA PRO A 307 -13.38 -12.50 11.63
C PRO A 307 -12.57 -12.89 10.39
N TYR A 308 -12.96 -13.95 9.67
CA TYR A 308 -12.23 -14.49 8.53
C TYR A 308 -12.88 -14.03 7.24
N GLY A 309 -12.29 -13.03 6.61
CA GLY A 309 -12.84 -12.42 5.42
C GLY A 309 -12.81 -13.28 4.16
N PHE A 310 -13.16 -12.66 3.06
CA PHE A 310 -13.15 -13.25 1.73
C PHE A 310 -11.72 -13.47 1.25
N ARG A 311 -11.50 -14.50 0.44
CA ARG A 311 -10.21 -14.78 -0.17
C ARG A 311 -9.90 -13.77 -1.28
N ASP A 312 -8.81 -13.07 -1.20
CA ASP A 312 -8.05 -12.70 -2.39
C ASP A 312 -6.75 -13.50 -2.48
N GLY A 313 -6.38 -14.19 -1.43
CA GLY A 313 -5.43 -15.28 -1.33
C GLY A 313 -4.19 -15.23 -2.24
N ASN A 314 -3.72 -14.03 -2.59
CA ASN A 314 -2.66 -13.87 -3.56
C ASN A 314 -1.29 -14.11 -2.95
N ALA A 315 -1.13 -13.76 -1.68
CA ALA A 315 0.13 -13.84 -0.97
C ALA A 315 0.02 -14.76 0.25
N MET A 316 1.15 -15.34 0.58
CA MET A 316 1.31 -16.22 1.73
C MET A 316 2.68 -15.96 2.35
N PRO A 317 2.78 -15.87 3.70
CA PRO A 317 4.07 -15.72 4.35
C PRO A 317 4.96 -16.93 4.14
N THR A 318 6.27 -16.72 4.10
CA THR A 318 7.25 -17.80 4.00
C THR A 318 7.52 -18.45 5.38
N GLU A 319 8.10 -19.65 5.40
CA GLU A 319 8.54 -20.30 6.64
C GLU A 319 9.55 -19.43 7.40
N PHE A 320 10.43 -18.74 6.67
CA PHE A 320 11.36 -17.79 7.24
C PHE A 320 10.66 -16.71 8.06
N PHE A 321 9.58 -16.12 7.55
CA PHE A 321 8.82 -15.12 8.30
C PHE A 321 8.32 -15.66 9.64
N TYR A 322 7.74 -16.86 9.65
CA TYR A 322 7.25 -17.46 10.90
C TYR A 322 8.37 -17.81 11.88
N SER A 323 9.58 -18.09 11.37
CA SER A 323 10.75 -18.44 12.20
C SER A 323 11.41 -17.24 12.89
N LEU A 324 11.11 -16.01 12.45
CA LEU A 324 11.69 -14.79 13.01
C LEU A 324 11.20 -14.47 14.43
N PHE A 325 10.00 -14.94 14.79
CA PHE A 325 9.40 -14.59 16.08
C PHE A 325 10.04 -15.40 17.22
N ASP A 326 10.65 -14.72 18.19
CA ASP A 326 11.04 -15.31 19.47
C ASP A 326 9.79 -15.69 20.30
N ASP A 327 9.98 -16.55 21.31
CA ASP A 327 8.86 -17.02 22.15
C ASP A 327 8.19 -15.90 22.96
N ASN A 328 8.90 -14.80 23.22
CA ASN A 328 8.39 -13.64 23.95
C ASN A 328 8.02 -12.46 23.03
N ASP A 329 8.06 -12.63 21.70
CA ASP A 329 7.68 -11.58 20.74
C ASP A 329 6.15 -11.50 20.63
N THR A 330 5.57 -10.48 21.25
CA THR A 330 4.11 -10.27 21.29
C THR A 330 3.51 -9.92 19.94
N ARG A 331 4.34 -9.58 18.95
CA ARG A 331 3.90 -9.29 17.58
C ARG A 331 3.39 -10.53 16.87
N GLU A 332 3.85 -11.73 17.23
CA GLU A 332 3.37 -12.96 16.63
C GLU A 332 1.85 -13.11 16.84
N GLU A 333 1.40 -13.00 18.08
CA GLU A 333 -0.04 -13.11 18.42
C GLU A 333 -0.88 -11.99 17.79
N ALA A 334 -0.32 -10.79 17.67
CA ALA A 334 -0.99 -9.66 17.04
C ALA A 334 -1.03 -9.72 15.50
N THR A 335 -0.13 -10.50 14.88
CA THR A 335 0.02 -10.57 13.42
C THR A 335 -0.63 -11.79 12.80
N ILE A 336 -0.69 -12.93 13.52
CA ILE A 336 -0.98 -14.24 12.96
C ILE A 336 -2.09 -14.94 13.73
N HIS A 337 -3.06 -15.51 13.01
CA HIS A 337 -4.00 -16.51 13.54
C HIS A 337 -3.37 -17.90 13.47
N ARG A 338 -2.87 -18.41 14.60
CA ARG A 338 -2.40 -19.79 14.68
C ARG A 338 -3.51 -20.79 15.01
N THR A 339 -4.66 -20.30 15.43
CA THR A 339 -5.86 -21.12 15.67
C THR A 339 -7.04 -20.48 14.97
N LEU A 340 -7.77 -21.26 14.19
CA LEU A 340 -9.03 -20.84 13.59
C LEU A 340 -10.20 -21.45 14.35
N PHE A 341 -11.19 -20.63 14.62
CA PHE A 341 -12.38 -21.00 15.37
C PHE A 341 -13.60 -21.00 14.46
N ALA A 342 -14.50 -21.96 14.65
CA ALA A 342 -15.75 -22.04 13.91
C ALA A 342 -16.56 -20.75 14.05
N ASN A 343 -17.06 -20.23 12.95
CA ASN A 343 -17.94 -19.08 12.90
C ASN A 343 -19.38 -19.44 12.45
N VAL A 344 -19.60 -20.70 12.07
CA VAL A 344 -20.92 -21.28 11.83
C VAL A 344 -21.01 -22.67 12.45
N VAL A 345 -22.24 -23.13 12.72
CA VAL A 345 -22.49 -24.52 13.16
C VAL A 345 -22.38 -25.44 11.96
N ASP A 346 -21.65 -26.53 12.11
CA ASP A 346 -21.45 -27.55 11.06
C ASP A 346 -21.22 -28.93 11.69
N SER A 347 -20.81 -29.93 10.91
CA SER A 347 -20.50 -31.28 11.40
C SER A 347 -19.45 -31.99 10.57
N VAL A 348 -18.66 -32.84 11.23
CA VAL A 348 -17.74 -33.78 10.59
C VAL A 348 -18.14 -35.19 11.03
N GLY A 349 -18.67 -36.00 10.10
CA GLY A 349 -19.25 -37.29 10.43
C GLY A 349 -20.42 -37.13 11.39
N THR A 350 -20.29 -37.62 12.63
CA THR A 350 -21.30 -37.49 13.70
C THR A 350 -21.02 -36.35 14.67
N ASP A 351 -19.85 -35.74 14.58
CA ASP A 351 -19.43 -34.69 15.52
C ASP A 351 -19.98 -33.34 15.06
N ILE A 352 -20.61 -32.64 16.00
CA ILE A 352 -21.12 -31.28 15.79
C ILE A 352 -20.00 -30.29 16.13
N ILE A 353 -19.75 -29.37 15.23
CA ILE A 353 -18.85 -28.22 15.41
C ILE A 353 -19.73 -27.02 15.79
N ALA A 354 -19.58 -26.52 17.01
CA ALA A 354 -20.27 -25.31 17.46
C ALA A 354 -19.46 -24.06 17.16
N VAL A 355 -20.12 -22.91 17.03
CA VAL A 355 -19.44 -21.62 16.90
C VAL A 355 -18.49 -21.42 18.09
N GLY A 356 -17.24 -21.10 17.81
CA GLY A 356 -16.16 -20.93 18.79
C GLY A 356 -15.32 -22.19 19.05
N ASP A 357 -15.72 -23.35 18.51
CA ASP A 357 -14.87 -24.53 18.58
C ASP A 357 -13.63 -24.36 17.72
N THR A 358 -12.51 -24.98 18.13
CA THR A 358 -11.30 -25.01 17.30
C THR A 358 -11.55 -25.84 16.04
N VAL A 359 -11.28 -25.25 14.87
CA VAL A 359 -11.38 -25.92 13.57
C VAL A 359 -10.01 -26.29 13.04
N ALA A 360 -9.06 -25.37 13.09
CA ALA A 360 -7.71 -25.61 12.61
C ALA A 360 -6.67 -25.02 13.56
N TYR A 361 -5.54 -25.72 13.67
CA TYR A 361 -4.40 -25.30 14.49
C TYR A 361 -3.09 -25.40 13.71
N PHE A 362 -2.28 -24.36 13.80
CA PHE A 362 -0.99 -24.19 13.14
C PHE A 362 0.09 -24.07 14.23
N PRO A 363 0.67 -25.16 14.71
CA PRO A 363 1.68 -25.11 15.74
C PRO A 363 2.93 -24.34 15.28
N LYS A 364 3.55 -23.57 16.16
CA LYS A 364 4.80 -22.86 15.90
C LYS A 364 5.95 -23.82 15.61
N ASN A 365 6.01 -24.91 16.40
CA ASN A 365 6.97 -25.98 16.25
C ASN A 365 6.25 -27.29 15.92
N ALA A 366 6.94 -28.17 15.16
CA ALA A 366 6.38 -29.48 14.83
C ALA A 366 5.99 -30.26 16.10
N LEU A 367 4.78 -30.81 16.08
CA LEU A 367 4.26 -31.64 17.17
C LEU A 367 4.83 -33.06 17.08
N THR A 368 5.00 -33.69 18.25
CA THR A 368 5.28 -35.13 18.30
C THR A 368 4.08 -35.93 17.81
N ALA A 369 4.31 -37.21 17.43
CA ALA A 369 3.24 -38.10 16.97
C ALA A 369 2.09 -38.22 17.98
N ASP A 370 2.41 -38.32 19.29
CA ASP A 370 1.40 -38.42 20.34
C ASP A 370 0.59 -37.13 20.52
N GLN A 371 1.25 -35.98 20.46
CA GLN A 371 0.60 -34.67 20.49
C GLN A 371 -0.30 -34.42 19.28
N LEU A 372 0.16 -34.88 18.10
CA LEU A 372 -0.60 -34.78 16.87
C LEU A 372 -1.85 -35.65 16.90
N ALA A 373 -1.69 -36.93 17.36
CA ALA A 373 -2.79 -37.89 17.46
C ALA A 373 -3.91 -37.37 18.37
N ASP A 374 -3.56 -36.83 19.54
CA ASP A 374 -4.56 -36.26 20.49
C ASP A 374 -5.38 -35.13 19.86
N LYS A 375 -4.77 -34.32 18.98
CA LYS A 375 -5.43 -33.16 18.35
C LYS A 375 -6.26 -33.53 17.12
N LEU A 376 -5.78 -34.44 16.29
CA LEU A 376 -6.47 -34.86 15.07
C LEU A 376 -7.80 -35.60 15.30
N ASP A 377 -8.07 -36.02 16.50
CA ASP A 377 -9.41 -36.51 16.91
C ASP A 377 -10.43 -35.40 17.15
N ARG A 378 -9.99 -34.11 17.15
CA ARG A 378 -10.82 -32.97 17.53
C ARG A 378 -10.89 -31.86 16.50
N TYR A 379 -9.81 -31.62 15.73
CA TYR A 379 -9.70 -30.55 14.73
C TYR A 379 -8.51 -30.76 13.78
N TYR A 380 -8.48 -30.00 12.69
CA TYR A 380 -7.38 -30.05 11.72
C TYR A 380 -6.10 -29.50 12.32
N VAL A 381 -4.97 -30.14 12.06
CA VAL A 381 -3.64 -29.67 12.44
C VAL A 381 -2.78 -29.62 11.19
N TYR A 382 -2.17 -28.46 10.94
CA TYR A 382 -1.24 -28.23 9.84
C TYR A 382 0.13 -27.91 10.42
N GLN A 383 1.05 -28.84 10.30
CA GLN A 383 2.42 -28.67 10.80
C GLN A 383 3.23 -27.70 9.92
N PRO A 384 4.33 -27.07 10.42
CA PRO A 384 5.10 -26.06 9.67
C PRO A 384 5.57 -26.51 8.30
N ASP A 385 6.00 -27.78 8.14
CA ASP A 385 6.41 -28.40 6.89
C ASP A 385 5.28 -28.66 5.89
N GLN A 386 4.03 -28.42 6.28
CA GLN A 386 2.84 -28.70 5.45
C GLN A 386 2.21 -27.45 4.85
N TYR A 387 2.75 -26.25 5.11
CA TYR A 387 2.12 -25.00 4.65
C TYR A 387 2.24 -24.78 3.13
N TYR A 388 3.34 -25.24 2.52
CA TYR A 388 3.69 -24.91 1.14
C TYR A 388 3.49 -26.06 0.15
N TYR A 389 3.42 -27.28 0.65
CA TYR A 389 3.37 -28.47 -0.17
C TYR A 389 2.04 -29.19 0.02
N ASN A 390 1.43 -29.57 -1.10
CA ASN A 390 0.26 -30.46 -1.13
C ASN A 390 0.61 -31.90 -0.74
N ASP A 391 1.70 -32.10 -0.02
CA ASP A 391 2.15 -33.44 0.32
C ASP A 391 1.20 -34.12 1.30
N ALA A 392 1.11 -35.43 1.12
CA ALA A 392 0.18 -36.32 1.79
C ALA A 392 0.03 -36.00 3.29
N PRO A 393 -1.18 -36.20 3.88
CA PRO A 393 -1.35 -36.12 5.31
C PRO A 393 -0.28 -36.98 5.98
N VAL A 394 0.20 -36.53 7.15
CA VAL A 394 1.05 -37.38 7.98
C VAL A 394 0.24 -38.63 8.29
N ASP A 395 0.44 -39.68 7.52
CA ASP A 395 -0.10 -40.99 7.81
C ASP A 395 0.62 -41.51 9.05
N VAL A 396 0.00 -41.38 10.20
CA VAL A 396 0.42 -42.15 11.37
C VAL A 396 -0.18 -43.54 11.19
N PRO A 397 0.64 -44.57 10.88
CA PRO A 397 0.12 -45.89 10.56
C PRO A 397 -0.80 -46.43 11.66
N GLY A 398 -2.04 -46.78 11.31
CA GLY A 398 -3.00 -47.40 12.19
C GLY A 398 -3.97 -46.48 12.88
N VAL A 399 -3.98 -45.20 12.61
CA VAL A 399 -4.93 -44.22 13.13
C VAL A 399 -5.83 -43.71 12.03
N ASN A 400 -7.15 -43.91 12.20
CA ASN A 400 -8.17 -43.26 11.35
C ASN A 400 -8.50 -41.90 11.99
N TYR A 401 -7.98 -40.85 11.43
CA TYR A 401 -8.29 -39.49 11.89
C TYR A 401 -9.62 -39.00 11.32
N LEU A 402 -10.45 -38.40 12.15
CA LEU A 402 -11.69 -37.77 11.74
C LEU A 402 -11.41 -36.54 10.87
N TYR A 403 -10.36 -35.81 11.22
CA TYR A 403 -9.93 -34.59 10.53
C TYR A 403 -8.70 -34.88 9.67
N THR A 404 -8.93 -35.32 8.44
CA THR A 404 -7.86 -35.54 7.47
C THR A 404 -7.73 -34.34 6.53
N LYS A 405 -6.50 -33.87 6.33
CA LYS A 405 -6.19 -32.76 5.42
C LYS A 405 -6.65 -33.09 4.00
N ASN A 406 -7.35 -32.15 3.35
CA ASN A 406 -7.59 -32.22 1.92
C ASN A 406 -6.29 -31.94 1.17
N GLN A 407 -5.82 -32.89 0.38
CA GLN A 407 -4.52 -32.85 -0.31
C GLN A 407 -4.37 -31.72 -1.34
N ASN A 408 -5.46 -31.03 -1.71
CA ASN A 408 -5.46 -30.01 -2.77
C ASN A 408 -5.52 -28.57 -2.24
N THR A 409 -5.39 -28.34 -0.93
CA THR A 409 -5.51 -27.01 -0.33
C THR A 409 -4.23 -26.62 0.38
N THR A 410 -3.72 -25.44 0.05
CA THR A 410 -2.65 -24.80 0.80
C THR A 410 -3.25 -24.12 2.02
N ASN A 411 -2.87 -24.55 3.22
CA ASN A 411 -3.34 -23.98 4.48
C ASN A 411 -2.14 -23.52 5.30
N PHE A 412 -2.17 -22.27 5.74
CA PHE A 412 -1.09 -21.63 6.48
C PHE A 412 -1.66 -20.72 7.57
N PRO A 413 -0.88 -20.32 8.60
CA PRO A 413 -1.31 -19.32 9.55
C PRO A 413 -1.61 -17.99 8.85
N ILE A 414 -2.88 -17.57 8.85
CA ILE A 414 -3.31 -16.35 8.16
C ILE A 414 -3.01 -15.11 8.99
N PHE A 415 -2.95 -13.95 8.33
CA PHE A 415 -2.73 -12.69 9.02
C PHE A 415 -3.95 -12.26 9.82
N LYS A 416 -3.70 -11.78 11.05
CA LYS A 416 -4.64 -11.16 11.98
C LYS A 416 -4.48 -9.64 12.02
N LYS A 417 -3.27 -9.15 11.77
CA LYS A 417 -2.88 -7.75 11.85
C LYS A 417 -3.82 -6.79 11.12
N PHE A 418 -4.44 -7.25 10.05
CA PHE A 418 -5.34 -6.48 9.22
C PHE A 418 -6.80 -6.93 9.31
N ASP A 419 -7.17 -7.66 10.37
CA ASP A 419 -8.55 -8.05 10.59
C ASP A 419 -9.48 -6.83 10.54
N ASP A 420 -10.55 -6.95 9.76
CA ASP A 420 -11.51 -5.88 9.53
C ASP A 420 -12.91 -6.37 9.86
N VAL A 421 -13.42 -5.95 11.01
CA VAL A 421 -14.75 -6.36 11.49
C VAL A 421 -15.89 -5.79 10.65
N GLY A 422 -15.62 -4.75 9.84
CA GLY A 422 -16.57 -4.16 8.90
C GLY A 422 -16.51 -4.75 7.50
N PHE A 423 -15.64 -5.75 7.27
CA PHE A 423 -15.43 -6.31 5.93
C PHE A 423 -16.69 -6.99 5.39
N ASP A 424 -17.04 -6.66 4.16
CA ASP A 424 -18.07 -7.30 3.35
C ASP A 424 -17.47 -7.90 2.08
N GLU A 425 -17.85 -9.13 1.74
CA GLU A 425 -17.31 -9.85 0.59
C GLU A 425 -17.47 -9.10 -0.74
N ALA A 426 -18.59 -8.43 -0.92
CA ALA A 426 -18.94 -7.75 -2.17
C ALA A 426 -18.33 -6.34 -2.27
N GLU A 427 -18.07 -5.70 -1.15
CA GLU A 427 -17.78 -4.27 -1.07
C GLU A 427 -16.40 -3.95 -0.47
N GLY A 428 -15.72 -4.93 0.14
CA GLY A 428 -14.44 -4.72 0.84
C GLY A 428 -14.61 -4.27 2.29
N GLY A 429 -13.55 -3.74 2.87
CA GLY A 429 -13.49 -3.31 4.27
C GLY A 429 -13.32 -1.82 4.45
N TYR A 430 -13.46 -1.38 5.71
CA TYR A 430 -13.32 0.01 6.14
C TYR A 430 -12.00 0.31 6.86
N ARG A 431 -11.18 -0.72 7.07
CA ARG A 431 -9.94 -0.54 7.81
C ARG A 431 -9.00 0.40 7.08
N ASP A 432 -8.44 1.39 7.79
CA ASP A 432 -7.43 2.29 7.27
C ASP A 432 -6.15 1.54 6.88
N THR A 433 -5.50 1.98 5.82
CA THR A 433 -4.20 1.46 5.43
C THR A 433 -3.10 2.39 5.97
N PHE A 434 -2.35 1.93 6.96
CA PHE A 434 -1.20 2.67 7.47
C PHE A 434 -0.08 2.69 6.42
N VAL A 435 0.36 3.90 6.07
CA VAL A 435 1.42 4.12 5.08
C VAL A 435 2.74 4.37 5.79
N PHE A 436 2.74 5.22 6.82
CA PHE A 436 3.92 5.55 7.62
C PHE A 436 3.60 5.47 9.11
N ARG A 437 4.52 4.89 9.87
CA ARG A 437 4.45 4.80 11.33
C ARG A 437 5.78 5.19 11.98
N VAL A 438 5.72 5.68 13.22
CA VAL A 438 6.91 6.07 14.00
C VAL A 438 7.89 4.89 14.19
N ALA A 439 7.38 3.67 14.32
CA ALA A 439 8.25 2.49 14.41
C ALA A 439 9.14 2.32 13.15
N GLU A 440 8.60 2.60 11.95
CA GLU A 440 9.44 2.62 10.75
C GLU A 440 10.46 3.75 10.79
N SER A 441 10.14 4.93 11.36
CA SER A 441 11.12 6.02 11.53
C SER A 441 12.30 5.58 12.40
N HIS A 442 12.06 4.80 13.47
CA HIS A 442 13.16 4.20 14.26
C HIS A 442 14.03 3.25 13.43
N LEU A 443 13.43 2.42 12.57
CA LEU A 443 14.17 1.49 11.71
C LEU A 443 14.93 2.20 10.58
N ILE A 444 14.39 3.29 10.04
CA ILE A 444 15.08 4.20 9.11
C ILE A 444 16.29 4.84 9.83
N ALA A 445 16.10 5.38 11.04
CA ALA A 445 17.18 5.97 11.81
C ALA A 445 18.26 4.95 12.13
N ALA A 446 17.90 3.71 12.53
CA ALA A 446 18.85 2.64 12.79
C ALA A 446 19.75 2.35 11.58
N GLU A 447 19.16 2.19 10.40
CA GLU A 447 19.88 1.92 9.17
C GLU A 447 20.74 3.12 8.73
N ALA A 448 20.19 4.32 8.81
CA ALA A 448 20.89 5.54 8.46
C ALA A 448 22.10 5.78 9.38
N TYR A 449 21.95 5.61 10.70
CA TYR A 449 23.08 5.72 11.62
C TYR A 449 24.13 4.63 11.41
N LEU A 450 23.73 3.42 11.04
CA LEU A 450 24.67 2.36 10.68
C LEU A 450 25.48 2.76 9.44
N GLY A 451 24.83 3.27 8.40
CA GLY A 451 25.47 3.76 7.18
C GLY A 451 26.34 4.99 7.38
N ALA A 452 25.96 5.89 8.29
CA ALA A 452 26.76 7.05 8.70
C ALA A 452 27.93 6.72 9.64
N GLY A 453 28.16 5.44 10.00
CA GLY A 453 29.25 5.02 10.88
C GLY A 453 29.01 5.31 12.36
N ASN A 454 27.76 5.44 12.79
CA ASN A 454 27.35 5.60 14.19
C ASN A 454 26.58 4.37 14.70
N PRO A 455 27.24 3.22 14.89
CA PRO A 455 26.57 1.97 15.28
C PRO A 455 25.90 2.03 16.66
N ALA A 456 26.33 2.92 17.55
CA ALA A 456 25.72 3.05 18.87
C ALA A 456 24.29 3.60 18.79
N MET A 457 24.06 4.59 17.92
CA MET A 457 22.70 5.11 17.67
C MET A 457 21.86 4.08 16.92
N ALA A 458 22.43 3.35 15.96
CA ALA A 458 21.73 2.27 15.28
C ALA A 458 21.21 1.21 16.27
N VAL A 459 22.06 0.74 17.20
CA VAL A 459 21.68 -0.19 18.27
C VAL A 459 20.58 0.39 19.17
N ASN A 460 20.67 1.69 19.50
CA ASN A 460 19.65 2.33 20.33
C ASN A 460 18.26 2.26 19.69
N HIS A 461 18.12 2.66 18.41
CA HIS A 461 16.85 2.64 17.71
C HIS A 461 16.30 1.22 17.53
N MET A 462 17.14 0.25 17.21
CA MET A 462 16.76 -1.16 17.14
C MET A 462 16.23 -1.69 18.48
N ASN A 463 16.91 -1.36 19.58
CA ASN A 463 16.48 -1.78 20.92
C ASN A 463 15.14 -1.14 21.34
N ILE A 464 14.85 0.08 20.94
CA ILE A 464 13.55 0.73 21.22
C ILE A 464 12.41 -0.09 20.61
N VAL A 465 12.53 -0.48 19.34
CA VAL A 465 11.52 -1.28 18.64
C VAL A 465 11.39 -2.68 19.25
N ARG A 466 12.54 -3.33 19.48
CA ARG A 466 12.57 -4.69 20.03
C ARG A 466 12.06 -4.77 21.47
N GLU A 467 12.37 -3.77 22.30
CA GLU A 467 11.89 -3.70 23.68
C GLU A 467 10.36 -3.59 23.75
N ARG A 468 9.74 -2.80 22.87
CA ARG A 468 8.26 -2.74 22.78
C ARG A 468 7.67 -4.12 22.49
N ALA A 469 8.29 -4.88 21.59
CA ALA A 469 7.79 -6.18 21.14
C ALA A 469 7.96 -7.29 22.17
N THR A 470 9.10 -7.30 22.90
CA THR A 470 9.51 -8.43 23.73
C THR A 470 9.55 -8.12 25.22
N GLY A 471 9.51 -6.84 25.61
CA GLY A 471 9.76 -6.39 26.99
C GLY A 471 11.24 -6.51 27.42
N VAL A 472 12.15 -6.90 26.53
CA VAL A 472 13.57 -7.09 26.83
C VAL A 472 14.38 -5.89 26.37
N ALA A 473 14.91 -5.11 27.33
CA ALA A 473 15.79 -3.99 27.04
C ALA A 473 17.18 -4.48 26.59
N ASN A 474 17.81 -3.71 25.70
CA ASN A 474 19.18 -3.97 25.23
C ASN A 474 19.35 -5.39 24.61
N HIS A 475 18.40 -5.83 23.83
CA HIS A 475 18.46 -7.11 23.12
C HIS A 475 19.66 -7.15 22.16
N TYR A 476 19.87 -6.10 21.37
CA TYR A 476 21.01 -5.96 20.46
C TYR A 476 22.18 -5.30 21.18
N ALA A 477 23.37 -5.95 21.14
CA ALA A 477 24.65 -5.37 21.54
C ALA A 477 25.38 -4.72 20.35
N SER A 478 25.11 -5.21 19.14
CA SER A 478 25.56 -4.68 17.85
C SER A 478 24.48 -5.00 16.82
N VAL A 479 24.47 -4.29 15.70
CA VAL A 479 23.50 -4.53 14.62
C VAL A 479 24.21 -4.56 13.27
N THR A 480 23.71 -5.41 12.39
CA THR A 480 24.05 -5.50 10.98
C THR A 480 22.85 -5.08 10.12
N ILE A 481 23.06 -4.97 8.82
CA ILE A 481 21.94 -4.71 7.90
C ILE A 481 20.93 -5.88 7.89
N ASP A 482 21.37 -7.12 8.08
CA ASP A 482 20.50 -8.27 8.15
C ASP A 482 19.63 -8.25 9.41
N ASP A 483 20.17 -7.86 10.58
CA ASP A 483 19.39 -7.67 11.81
C ASP A 483 18.31 -6.59 11.62
N ILE A 484 18.64 -5.48 10.94
CA ILE A 484 17.68 -4.42 10.64
C ILE A 484 16.59 -4.93 9.70
N LEU A 485 16.95 -5.67 8.66
CA LEU A 485 15.99 -6.26 7.73
C LEU A 485 15.07 -7.29 8.41
N ASP A 486 15.58 -8.07 9.36
CA ASP A 486 14.77 -9.02 10.12
C ASP A 486 13.82 -8.31 11.08
N GLU A 487 14.27 -7.26 11.76
CA GLU A 487 13.38 -6.43 12.59
C GLU A 487 12.31 -5.71 11.76
N ARG A 488 12.68 -5.19 10.55
CA ARG A 488 11.70 -4.64 9.60
C ARG A 488 10.68 -5.70 9.14
N ALA A 489 11.09 -6.95 8.96
CA ALA A 489 10.19 -8.05 8.62
C ALA A 489 9.16 -8.31 9.73
N LEU A 490 9.59 -8.34 10.99
CA LEU A 490 8.73 -8.54 12.15
C LEU A 490 7.78 -7.36 12.38
N GLU A 491 8.30 -6.16 12.27
CA GLU A 491 7.56 -4.92 12.59
C GLU A 491 6.59 -4.51 11.48
N LEU A 492 7.03 -4.60 10.21
CA LEU A 492 6.36 -3.99 9.06
C LEU A 492 5.74 -5.02 8.10
N ALA A 493 5.64 -6.30 8.50
CA ALA A 493 5.05 -7.33 7.64
C ALA A 493 3.66 -6.92 7.13
N GLY A 494 3.49 -6.99 5.81
CA GLY A 494 2.24 -6.62 5.13
C GLY A 494 2.00 -5.11 4.98
N GLU A 495 2.93 -4.24 5.39
CA GLU A 495 2.84 -2.79 5.24
C GLU A 495 3.52 -2.25 3.96
N THR A 496 3.86 -3.12 3.01
CA THR A 496 4.12 -2.80 1.59
C THR A 496 5.53 -2.36 1.16
N ASN A 497 6.59 -2.59 1.94
CA ASN A 497 7.91 -2.07 1.54
C ASN A 497 9.00 -3.13 1.31
N ARG A 498 8.72 -4.41 1.54
CA ARG A 498 9.76 -5.44 1.66
C ARG A 498 10.66 -5.57 0.45
N TRP A 499 10.07 -5.58 -0.75
CA TRP A 499 10.85 -5.70 -1.97
C TRP A 499 11.83 -4.53 -2.16
N ASN A 500 11.36 -3.30 -1.89
CA ASN A 500 12.16 -2.09 -1.98
C ASN A 500 13.31 -2.09 -0.94
N ASP A 501 13.04 -2.54 0.29
CA ASP A 501 14.07 -2.65 1.33
C ASP A 501 15.18 -3.62 0.95
N LEU A 502 14.81 -4.79 0.43
CA LEU A 502 15.76 -5.80 -0.02
C LEU A 502 16.56 -5.35 -1.24
N LYS A 503 15.90 -4.69 -2.21
CA LYS A 503 16.56 -4.11 -3.39
C LYS A 503 17.57 -3.06 -2.99
N ARG A 504 17.15 -2.07 -2.19
CA ARG A 504 17.97 -0.94 -1.75
C ARG A 504 19.25 -1.39 -1.06
N THR A 505 19.13 -2.35 -0.17
CA THR A 505 20.25 -2.89 0.63
C THR A 505 21.11 -3.91 -0.12
N GLY A 506 20.78 -4.23 -1.38
CA GLY A 506 21.46 -5.24 -2.18
C GLY A 506 21.25 -6.68 -1.69
N LYS A 507 20.24 -6.91 -0.83
CA LYS A 507 19.95 -8.21 -0.22
C LYS A 507 18.87 -9.03 -0.92
N LEU A 508 18.26 -8.49 -1.97
CA LEU A 508 17.11 -9.13 -2.63
C LEU A 508 17.46 -10.52 -3.16
N GLU A 509 18.52 -10.65 -3.98
CA GLU A 509 18.90 -11.91 -4.59
C GLU A 509 19.27 -12.99 -3.56
N GLU A 510 20.13 -12.63 -2.59
CA GLU A 510 20.56 -13.54 -1.55
C GLU A 510 19.35 -14.08 -0.76
N ARG A 511 18.48 -13.19 -0.28
CA ARG A 511 17.41 -13.55 0.65
C ARG A 511 16.27 -14.31 -0.02
N ILE A 512 15.89 -13.96 -1.25
CA ILE A 512 14.84 -14.72 -1.97
C ILE A 512 15.30 -16.13 -2.33
N LYS A 513 16.57 -16.32 -2.69
CA LYS A 513 17.15 -17.64 -2.97
C LYS A 513 17.32 -18.50 -1.72
N LEU A 514 17.39 -17.89 -0.53
CA LEU A 514 17.46 -18.62 0.74
C LEU A 514 16.09 -18.95 1.31
N TYR A 515 15.10 -18.07 1.15
CA TYR A 515 13.90 -18.09 1.98
C TYR A 515 12.58 -18.16 1.22
N ASN A 516 12.55 -17.84 -0.09
CA ASN A 516 11.30 -17.95 -0.86
C ASN A 516 11.21 -19.34 -1.51
N PRO A 517 10.29 -20.22 -1.09
CA PRO A 517 10.26 -21.61 -1.57
C PRO A 517 10.03 -21.69 -3.08
N HIS A 518 9.19 -20.84 -3.65
CA HIS A 518 8.93 -20.87 -5.09
C HIS A 518 10.09 -20.32 -5.93
N VAL A 519 10.86 -19.37 -5.38
CA VAL A 519 12.09 -18.88 -6.05
C VAL A 519 13.19 -19.93 -6.01
N ILE A 520 13.31 -20.68 -4.91
CA ILE A 520 14.26 -21.78 -4.77
C ILE A 520 13.98 -22.84 -5.83
N ASP A 521 12.73 -23.21 -6.04
CA ASP A 521 12.33 -24.30 -6.93
C ASP A 521 12.26 -23.89 -8.40
N HIS A 522 11.80 -22.66 -8.68
CA HIS A 522 11.41 -22.23 -10.04
C HIS A 522 11.88 -20.81 -10.40
N GLY A 523 12.63 -20.12 -9.54
CA GLY A 523 13.00 -18.74 -9.74
C GLY A 523 14.04 -18.51 -10.81
N SER A 524 13.93 -17.37 -11.52
CA SER A 524 14.87 -16.94 -12.56
C SER A 524 15.43 -15.56 -12.29
N PHE A 525 15.62 -15.19 -11.03
CA PHE A 525 16.10 -13.87 -10.67
C PHE A 525 17.50 -13.58 -11.27
N ASP A 526 17.58 -12.49 -12.03
CA ASP A 526 18.80 -11.94 -12.60
C ASP A 526 18.89 -10.46 -12.16
N PRO A 527 19.89 -10.07 -11.35
CA PRO A 527 20.01 -8.69 -10.86
C PRO A 527 20.25 -7.66 -11.97
N SER A 528 20.76 -8.06 -13.13
CA SER A 528 20.94 -7.15 -14.26
C SER A 528 19.63 -6.76 -14.94
N VAL A 529 18.55 -7.49 -14.69
CA VAL A 529 17.21 -7.29 -15.25
C VAL A 529 16.21 -6.91 -14.15
N HIS A 530 16.10 -7.75 -13.11
CA HIS A 530 14.97 -7.77 -12.20
C HIS A 530 15.03 -6.78 -11.04
N LEU A 531 16.13 -6.00 -10.90
CA LEU A 531 16.19 -4.87 -9.97
C LEU A 531 15.35 -3.67 -10.41
N LEU A 532 14.91 -3.66 -11.68
CA LEU A 532 13.87 -2.76 -12.20
C LEU A 532 12.72 -3.57 -12.75
N ARG A 533 11.55 -2.99 -12.80
CA ARG A 533 10.36 -3.58 -13.42
C ARG A 533 10.22 -3.08 -14.86
N PRO A 534 9.58 -3.83 -15.76
CA PRO A 534 9.38 -3.37 -17.13
C PRO A 534 8.44 -2.14 -17.17
N ILE A 535 8.79 -1.17 -18.00
CA ILE A 535 7.87 -0.08 -18.31
C ILE A 535 6.66 -0.64 -19.03
N PRO A 536 5.43 -0.26 -18.68
CA PRO A 536 4.23 -0.76 -19.35
C PRO A 536 4.26 -0.51 -20.86
N ALA A 537 3.95 -1.51 -21.67
CA ALA A 537 3.97 -1.41 -23.13
C ALA A 537 3.05 -0.31 -23.66
N THR A 538 1.93 -0.06 -22.98
CA THR A 538 0.99 1.00 -23.32
C THR A 538 1.64 2.39 -23.25
N GLU A 539 2.48 2.64 -22.26
CA GLU A 539 3.16 3.94 -22.08
C GLU A 539 4.19 4.18 -23.17
N ILE A 540 4.91 3.13 -23.58
CA ILE A 540 5.86 3.21 -24.69
C ILE A 540 5.11 3.57 -25.98
N ILE A 541 3.97 2.93 -26.25
CA ILE A 541 3.16 3.19 -27.44
C ILE A 541 2.56 4.61 -27.40
N LEU A 542 2.03 5.04 -26.26
CA LEU A 542 1.39 6.36 -26.10
C LEU A 542 2.39 7.52 -26.24
N SER A 543 3.67 7.28 -25.96
CA SER A 543 4.74 8.25 -26.16
C SER A 543 5.34 8.26 -27.58
N ASP A 544 4.68 7.66 -28.57
CA ASP A 544 5.23 7.45 -29.92
C ASP A 544 6.61 6.74 -29.90
N ASN A 545 6.83 5.87 -28.92
CA ASN A 545 8.09 5.15 -28.60
C ASN A 545 9.25 6.06 -28.15
N ASN A 546 8.97 7.23 -27.60
CA ASN A 546 9.98 8.11 -26.99
C ASN A 546 10.42 7.62 -25.60
N ILE A 547 9.63 6.73 -24.96
CA ILE A 547 10.01 6.07 -23.72
C ILE A 547 10.77 4.78 -24.02
N GLU A 548 12.01 4.70 -23.55
CA GLU A 548 12.83 3.50 -23.65
C GLU A 548 12.46 2.48 -22.57
N GLN A 549 12.48 1.19 -22.93
CA GLN A 549 12.27 0.09 -21.99
C GLN A 549 13.47 -0.10 -21.06
N ASN A 550 13.23 -0.63 -19.87
CA ASN A 550 14.30 -1.07 -18.97
C ASN A 550 15.07 -2.26 -19.56
N PRO A 551 16.39 -2.38 -19.29
CA PRO A 551 17.20 -3.46 -19.85
C PRO A 551 16.65 -4.85 -19.53
N GLY A 552 16.64 -5.71 -20.54
CA GLY A 552 16.22 -7.11 -20.40
C GLY A 552 14.74 -7.40 -20.68
N TYR A 553 13.92 -6.36 -20.92
CA TYR A 553 12.49 -6.49 -21.19
C TYR A 553 12.09 -6.11 -22.62
#